data_349a4494c8aa32c0f4373edb401109c7
#
_entry.id   349a4494c8aa32c0f4373edb401109c7
#
_cell.length_a   1.000
_cell.length_b   1.000
_cell.length_c   1.000
_cell.angle_alpha   90.00
_cell.angle_beta   90.00
_cell.angle_gamma   90.00
#
_symmetry.space_group_name_H-M   'P 1'
#
loop_
_entity.id
_entity.type
_entity.pdbx_description
1 polymer ?
#
loop_
_entity_poly.entity_id
_entity_poly.type
_entity_poly.pdbx_seq_one_letter_code
_entity_poly.pdbx_strand_id
1 'polypeptide(L)'
;MGHHQNEKLTKKLSEFAFDFSYDDLPSEVTEQAKLFILDTLGCALGGRTQAIEEVSWITMFAGSQNSTGNSTIFGEKERTSAATAALANGAIAHTIDFDDTHMPSITHLGSSLVATTFALGEELNSNGKDIIE
;
A
#
# COMPACT_ATOMS: atom_id res chain seq x y z
N MET A 1 -19.10 8.99 -26.95
CA MET A 1 -17.92 8.28 -27.48
C MET A 1 -16.95 7.79 -26.38
N GLY A 2 -17.13 8.11 -25.11
CA GLY A 2 -16.18 7.73 -24.03
C GLY A 2 -16.33 6.31 -23.45
N HIS A 3 -17.53 5.72 -23.47
CA HIS A 3 -17.77 4.43 -22.79
C HIS A 3 -17.06 3.22 -23.40
N HIS A 4 -16.96 3.11 -24.71
CA HIS A 4 -16.34 1.96 -25.37
C HIS A 4 -14.80 1.88 -25.24
N GLN A 5 -14.13 3.02 -25.02
CA GLN A 5 -12.67 3.01 -24.77
C GLN A 5 -12.34 2.59 -23.33
N ASN A 6 -13.16 2.96 -22.36
CA ASN A 6 -12.98 2.57 -20.95
C ASN A 6 -13.21 1.06 -20.72
N GLU A 7 -14.21 0.46 -21.39
CA GLU A 7 -14.42 -0.99 -21.29
C GLU A 7 -13.22 -1.79 -21.78
N LYS A 8 -12.58 -1.37 -22.87
CA LYS A 8 -11.38 -2.02 -23.40
C LYS A 8 -10.18 -1.88 -22.47
N LEU A 9 -10.01 -0.74 -21.79
CA LEU A 9 -8.90 -0.50 -20.87
C LEU A 9 -9.07 -1.32 -19.59
N THR A 10 -10.24 -1.29 -18.98
CA THR A 10 -10.56 -2.08 -17.79
C THR A 10 -10.34 -3.57 -18.06
N LYS A 11 -10.83 -4.07 -19.20
CA LYS A 11 -10.62 -5.48 -19.57
C LYS A 11 -9.14 -5.82 -19.68
N LYS A 12 -8.34 -4.99 -20.38
CA LYS A 12 -6.90 -5.20 -20.53
C LYS A 12 -6.16 -5.23 -19.21
N LEU A 13 -6.51 -4.32 -18.29
CA LEU A 13 -5.90 -4.27 -16.96
C LEU A 13 -6.28 -5.50 -16.13
N SER A 14 -7.55 -5.93 -16.23
CA SER A 14 -8.00 -7.13 -15.53
C SER A 14 -7.36 -8.41 -16.07
N GLU A 15 -7.21 -8.52 -17.39
CA GLU A 15 -6.51 -9.65 -18.03
C GLU A 15 -5.03 -9.64 -17.63
N PHE A 16 -4.36 -8.49 -17.66
CA PHE A 16 -2.99 -8.36 -17.22
C PHE A 16 -2.83 -8.80 -15.76
N ALA A 17 -3.65 -8.29 -14.84
CA ALA A 17 -3.59 -8.64 -13.43
C ALA A 17 -3.91 -10.12 -13.15
N PHE A 18 -4.74 -10.75 -13.98
CA PHE A 18 -5.10 -12.15 -13.82
C PHE A 18 -4.03 -13.12 -14.35
N ASP A 19 -3.40 -12.76 -15.49
CA ASP A 19 -2.44 -13.62 -16.19
C ASP A 19 -1.01 -13.44 -15.66
N PHE A 20 -0.75 -12.39 -14.87
CA PHE A 20 0.58 -12.02 -14.38
C PHE A 20 0.98 -12.87 -13.17
N SER A 21 2.26 -13.26 -13.08
CA SER A 21 2.82 -13.95 -11.94
C SER A 21 4.19 -13.40 -11.56
N TYR A 22 4.62 -13.64 -10.32
CA TYR A 22 5.94 -13.25 -9.83
C TYR A 22 7.08 -13.74 -10.74
N ASP A 23 6.95 -14.94 -11.30
CA ASP A 23 8.00 -15.53 -12.14
C ASP A 23 8.11 -14.86 -13.52
N ASP A 24 7.13 -14.03 -13.92
CA ASP A 24 7.16 -13.20 -15.14
C ASP A 24 7.94 -11.89 -14.92
N LEU A 25 8.25 -11.54 -13.66
CA LEU A 25 8.96 -10.30 -13.33
C LEU A 25 10.44 -10.38 -13.71
N PRO A 26 10.96 -9.42 -14.49
CA PRO A 26 12.40 -9.21 -14.59
C PRO A 26 13.03 -8.93 -13.22
N SER A 27 14.25 -9.41 -13.01
CA SER A 27 14.94 -9.24 -11.73
C SER A 27 15.10 -7.78 -11.32
N GLU A 28 15.35 -6.89 -12.26
CA GLU A 28 15.45 -5.46 -12.01
C GLU A 28 14.12 -4.84 -11.53
N VAL A 29 12.98 -5.35 -11.99
CA VAL A 29 11.65 -4.89 -11.54
C VAL A 29 11.39 -5.37 -10.11
N THR A 30 11.76 -6.62 -9.80
CA THR A 30 11.67 -7.16 -8.44
C THR A 30 12.52 -6.37 -7.45
N GLU A 31 13.77 -6.02 -7.82
CA GLU A 31 14.64 -5.21 -6.96
C GLU A 31 14.09 -3.78 -6.80
N GLN A 32 13.54 -3.19 -7.86
CA GLN A 32 12.91 -1.88 -7.79
C GLN A 32 11.66 -1.90 -6.88
N ALA A 33 10.83 -2.93 -6.96
CA ALA A 33 9.67 -3.09 -6.07
C ALA A 33 10.08 -3.14 -4.59
N LYS A 34 11.17 -3.85 -4.27
CA LYS A 34 11.72 -3.87 -2.91
C LYS A 34 12.16 -2.49 -2.42
N LEU A 35 12.75 -1.68 -3.33
CA LEU A 35 13.14 -0.31 -2.98
C LEU A 35 11.93 0.58 -2.73
N PHE A 36 10.86 0.47 -3.52
CA PHE A 36 9.61 1.20 -3.27
C PHE A 36 8.95 0.79 -1.95
N ILE A 37 8.96 -0.52 -1.63
CA ILE A 37 8.48 -1.00 -0.34
C ILE A 37 9.30 -0.39 0.81
N LEU A 38 10.63 -0.41 0.69
CA LEU A 38 11.53 0.16 1.71
C LEU A 38 11.30 1.67 1.87
N ASP A 39 11.15 2.39 0.77
CA ASP A 39 10.85 3.82 0.75
C ASP A 39 9.55 4.14 1.47
N THR A 40 8.45 3.46 1.11
CA THR A 40 7.14 3.65 1.75
C THR A 40 7.18 3.35 3.25
N LEU A 41 7.86 2.29 3.67
CA LEU A 41 8.04 1.98 5.10
C LEU A 41 8.89 3.05 5.79
N GLY A 42 9.92 3.57 5.12
CA GLY A 42 10.73 4.69 5.60
C GLY A 42 9.90 5.95 5.79
N CYS A 43 9.06 6.29 4.82
CA CYS A 43 8.13 7.43 4.89
C CYS A 43 7.12 7.26 6.04
N ALA A 44 6.57 6.06 6.22
CA ALA A 44 5.66 5.79 7.33
C ALA A 44 6.33 5.97 8.70
N LEU A 45 7.56 5.49 8.88
CA LEU A 45 8.33 5.69 10.11
C LEU A 45 8.74 7.17 10.29
N GLY A 46 9.09 7.85 9.19
CA GLY A 46 9.36 9.29 9.16
C GLY A 46 8.14 10.11 9.60
N GLY A 47 6.96 9.79 9.07
CA GLY A 47 5.69 10.41 9.44
C GLY A 47 5.41 10.31 10.94
N ARG A 48 5.67 9.15 11.54
CA ARG A 48 5.50 8.96 12.99
C ARG A 48 6.37 9.86 13.86
N THR A 49 7.48 10.32 13.35
CA THR A 49 8.41 11.18 14.09
C THR A 49 8.25 12.66 13.75
N GLN A 50 7.81 13.01 12.56
CA GLN A 50 7.73 14.37 12.05
C GLN A 50 6.30 14.92 11.99
N ALA A 51 5.29 14.05 11.83
CA ALA A 51 3.86 14.39 11.76
C ALA A 51 3.09 13.72 12.93
N ILE A 52 3.57 13.91 14.16
CA ILE A 52 3.07 13.22 15.36
C ILE A 52 1.57 13.46 15.57
N GLU A 53 1.09 14.67 15.35
CA GLU A 53 -0.30 15.05 15.57
C GLU A 53 -1.22 14.38 14.55
N GLU A 54 -0.88 14.45 13.26
CA GLU A 54 -1.63 13.83 12.15
C GLU A 54 -1.68 12.30 12.33
N VAL A 55 -0.53 11.70 12.63
CA VAL A 55 -0.46 10.24 12.88
C VAL A 55 -1.29 9.86 14.11
N SER A 56 -1.31 10.67 15.15
CA SER A 56 -2.16 10.45 16.34
C SER A 56 -3.65 10.43 15.95
N TRP A 57 -4.09 11.36 15.10
CA TRP A 57 -5.49 11.36 14.62
C TRP A 57 -5.82 10.13 13.77
N ILE A 58 -4.91 9.72 12.89
CA ILE A 58 -5.07 8.52 12.05
C ILE A 58 -5.18 7.27 12.93
N THR A 59 -4.29 7.09 13.89
CA THR A 59 -4.29 5.91 14.77
C THR A 59 -5.50 5.90 15.72
N MET A 60 -5.91 7.06 16.20
CA MET A 60 -7.12 7.20 17.01
C MET A 60 -8.38 6.86 16.19
N PHE A 61 -8.46 7.33 14.95
CA PHE A 61 -9.54 6.94 14.02
C PHE A 61 -9.55 5.44 13.79
N ALA A 62 -8.40 4.84 13.47
CA ALA A 62 -8.28 3.40 13.26
C ALA A 62 -8.74 2.59 14.50
N GLY A 63 -8.35 3.02 15.71
CA GLY A 63 -8.79 2.42 16.96
C GLY A 63 -10.29 2.53 17.19
N SER A 64 -10.91 3.64 16.77
CA SER A 64 -12.35 3.86 16.91
C SER A 64 -13.21 2.91 16.06
N GLN A 65 -12.62 2.30 15.02
CA GLN A 65 -13.34 1.35 14.17
C GLN A 65 -13.67 0.04 14.87
N ASN A 66 -13.03 -0.27 16.01
CA ASN A 66 -13.20 -1.52 16.77
C ASN A 66 -13.12 -2.77 15.86
N SER A 67 -12.37 -2.69 14.78
CA SER A 67 -12.22 -3.79 13.83
C SER A 67 -11.16 -4.78 14.32
N THR A 68 -11.39 -6.06 14.03
CA THR A 68 -10.49 -7.16 14.39
C THR A 68 -9.93 -7.80 13.14
N GLY A 69 -8.69 -8.26 13.20
CA GLY A 69 -7.98 -8.92 12.09
C GLY A 69 -6.52 -9.15 12.45
N ASN A 70 -5.74 -9.55 11.46
CA ASN A 70 -4.33 -9.88 11.64
C ASN A 70 -3.37 -8.81 11.10
N SER A 71 -3.89 -7.71 10.56
CA SER A 71 -3.10 -6.70 9.88
C SER A 71 -2.57 -5.65 10.85
N THR A 72 -1.30 -5.27 10.62
CA THR A 72 -0.56 -4.33 11.46
C THR A 72 -0.68 -2.90 10.93
N ILE A 73 -0.90 -1.94 11.82
CA ILE A 73 -0.64 -0.54 11.52
C ILE A 73 0.84 -0.27 11.78
N PHE A 74 1.54 0.27 10.80
CA PHE A 74 2.99 0.49 10.85
C PHE A 74 3.40 1.28 12.09
N GLY A 75 4.18 0.61 12.96
CA GLY A 75 4.64 1.16 14.23
C GLY A 75 3.66 1.03 15.41
N GLU A 76 2.50 0.39 15.25
CA GLU A 76 1.61 -0.01 16.35
C GLU A 76 1.82 -1.46 16.75
N LYS A 77 1.40 -1.82 17.97
CA LYS A 77 1.47 -3.19 18.47
C LYS A 77 0.18 -3.96 18.22
N GLU A 78 -0.92 -3.26 18.27
CA GLU A 78 -2.26 -3.80 18.10
C GLU A 78 -2.51 -4.12 16.63
N ARG A 79 -3.29 -5.17 16.41
CA ARG A 79 -3.71 -5.61 15.09
C ARG A 79 -5.15 -5.20 14.83
N THR A 80 -5.49 -5.03 13.56
CA THR A 80 -6.81 -4.61 13.12
C THR A 80 -7.19 -5.30 11.80
N SER A 81 -8.34 -4.99 11.23
CA SER A 81 -8.74 -5.51 9.92
C SER A 81 -7.83 -4.98 8.80
N ALA A 82 -7.67 -5.75 7.72
CA ALA A 82 -6.87 -5.33 6.58
C ALA A 82 -7.30 -3.97 6.00
N ALA A 83 -8.60 -3.72 5.91
CA ALA A 83 -9.12 -2.44 5.41
C ALA A 83 -8.71 -1.25 6.31
N THR A 84 -8.81 -1.40 7.63
CA THR A 84 -8.41 -0.35 8.59
C THR A 84 -6.91 -0.15 8.57
N ALA A 85 -6.12 -1.23 8.54
CA ALA A 85 -4.66 -1.16 8.47
C ALA A 85 -4.19 -0.50 7.16
N ALA A 86 -4.75 -0.88 6.01
CA ALA A 86 -4.42 -0.29 4.72
C ALA A 86 -4.67 1.22 4.69
N LEU A 87 -5.86 1.65 5.17
CA LEU A 87 -6.19 3.06 5.27
C LEU A 87 -5.20 3.82 6.16
N ALA A 88 -4.95 3.30 7.37
CA ALA A 88 -4.07 3.95 8.33
C ALA A 88 -2.62 4.01 7.80
N ASN A 89 -2.10 2.90 7.28
CA ASN A 89 -0.73 2.80 6.77
C ASN A 89 -0.50 3.73 5.58
N GLY A 90 -1.43 3.77 4.63
CA GLY A 90 -1.36 4.68 3.49
C GLY A 90 -1.37 6.14 3.91
N ALA A 91 -2.27 6.51 4.82
CA ALA A 91 -2.33 7.87 5.35
C ALA A 91 -1.05 8.24 6.12
N ILE A 92 -0.52 7.35 6.97
CA ILE A 92 0.73 7.58 7.73
C ILE A 92 1.92 7.74 6.78
N ALA A 93 2.05 6.89 5.75
CA ALA A 93 3.16 6.97 4.80
C ALA A 93 3.17 8.27 4.01
N HIS A 94 1.99 8.86 3.77
CA HIS A 94 1.86 10.11 3.01
C HIS A 94 1.89 11.39 3.86
N THR A 95 1.92 11.30 5.19
CA THR A 95 1.84 12.49 6.09
C THR A 95 2.93 13.53 5.86
N ILE A 96 4.11 13.13 5.41
CA ILE A 96 5.25 14.03 5.20
C ILE A 96 5.47 14.39 3.72
N ASP A 97 4.60 13.92 2.81
CA ASP A 97 4.66 14.19 1.37
C ASP A 97 6.07 13.93 0.79
N PHE A 98 6.67 12.79 1.15
CA PHE A 98 8.03 12.41 0.78
C PHE A 98 8.09 11.03 0.08
N ASP A 99 6.96 10.36 -0.04
CA ASP A 99 6.81 9.06 -0.69
C ASP A 99 6.95 9.18 -2.22
N ASP A 100 7.19 8.05 -2.89
CA ASP A 100 7.45 7.96 -4.31
C ASP A 100 6.40 8.70 -5.16
N THR A 101 6.86 9.32 -6.23
CA THR A 101 5.99 10.08 -7.15
C THR A 101 6.16 9.62 -8.57
N HIS A 102 5.09 9.12 -9.19
CA HIS A 102 5.05 8.89 -10.63
C HIS A 102 4.83 10.22 -11.35
N MET A 103 5.92 10.86 -11.76
CA MET A 103 5.92 12.22 -12.32
C MET A 103 4.93 12.47 -13.48
N PRO A 104 4.73 11.53 -14.44
CA PRO A 104 3.80 11.77 -15.53
C PRO A 104 2.33 11.90 -15.11
N SER A 105 1.91 11.24 -14.03
CA SER A 105 0.53 11.31 -13.51
C SER A 105 0.41 12.09 -12.21
N ILE A 106 1.52 12.50 -11.61
CA ILE A 106 1.58 13.18 -10.30
C ILE A 106 0.79 12.37 -9.26
N THR A 107 1.12 11.07 -9.15
CA THR A 107 0.48 10.14 -8.20
C THR A 107 1.54 9.49 -7.31
N HIS A 108 1.19 9.30 -6.04
CA HIS A 108 1.97 8.61 -5.03
C HIS A 108 1.45 7.17 -4.92
N LEU A 109 2.10 6.25 -5.62
CA LEU A 109 1.61 4.87 -5.74
C LEU A 109 1.98 4.02 -4.53
N GLY A 110 3.17 4.20 -3.96
CA GLY A 110 3.66 3.40 -2.85
C GLY A 110 2.79 3.49 -1.61
N SER A 111 2.36 4.69 -1.22
CA SER A 111 1.52 4.89 -0.04
C SER A 111 0.20 4.11 -0.10
N SER A 112 -0.38 3.93 -1.29
CA SER A 112 -1.60 3.14 -1.46
C SER A 112 -1.32 1.66 -1.70
N LEU A 113 -0.41 1.32 -2.62
CA LEU A 113 -0.13 -0.07 -3.01
C LEU A 113 0.54 -0.84 -1.89
N VAL A 114 1.65 -0.34 -1.33
CA VAL A 114 2.38 -1.02 -0.27
C VAL A 114 1.51 -1.17 0.99
N ALA A 115 0.78 -0.13 1.38
CA ALA A 115 -0.11 -0.21 2.53
C ALA A 115 -1.20 -1.27 2.35
N THR A 116 -1.78 -1.38 1.15
CA THR A 116 -2.84 -2.36 0.86
C THR A 116 -2.30 -3.78 0.77
N THR A 117 -1.20 -3.99 0.05
CA THR A 117 -0.62 -5.33 -0.13
C THR A 117 -0.09 -5.90 1.17
N PHE A 118 0.54 -5.08 2.03
CA PHE A 118 0.98 -5.53 3.35
C PHE A 118 -0.19 -5.89 4.26
N ALA A 119 -1.20 -5.01 4.34
CA ALA A 119 -2.36 -5.27 5.18
C ALA A 119 -3.11 -6.55 4.76
N LEU A 120 -3.34 -6.73 3.45
CA LEU A 120 -3.99 -7.92 2.92
C LEU A 120 -3.10 -9.16 3.03
N GLY A 121 -1.81 -9.02 2.76
CA GLY A 121 -0.84 -10.10 2.85
C GLY A 121 -0.70 -10.64 4.27
N GLU A 122 -0.70 -9.81 5.30
CA GLU A 122 -0.73 -10.24 6.70
C GLU A 122 -2.04 -10.98 7.05
N GLU A 123 -3.18 -10.49 6.58
CA GLU A 123 -4.48 -11.14 6.80
C GLU A 123 -4.54 -12.53 6.15
N LEU A 124 -3.96 -12.68 4.96
CA LEU A 124 -3.92 -13.93 4.19
C LEU A 124 -2.71 -14.81 4.50
N ASN A 125 -1.79 -14.35 5.37
CA ASN A 125 -0.52 -15.02 5.65
C ASN A 125 0.32 -15.26 4.37
N SER A 126 0.34 -14.28 3.49
CA SER A 126 1.08 -14.27 2.24
C SER A 126 2.59 -14.20 2.46
N ASN A 127 3.36 -14.71 1.50
CA ASN A 127 4.81 -14.59 1.53
C ASN A 127 5.30 -13.34 0.76
N GLY A 128 6.60 -13.06 0.78
CA GLY A 128 7.15 -11.86 0.16
C GLY A 128 7.04 -11.81 -1.37
N LYS A 129 6.90 -12.94 -2.05
CA LYS A 129 6.65 -12.97 -3.50
C LYS A 129 5.23 -12.50 -3.79
N ASP A 130 4.25 -13.00 -3.02
CA ASP A 130 2.84 -12.61 -3.14
C ASP A 130 2.62 -11.11 -2.89
N ILE A 131 3.49 -10.47 -2.08
CA ILE A 131 3.44 -9.03 -1.83
C ILE A 131 3.97 -8.22 -3.03
N ILE A 132 4.94 -8.76 -3.78
CA ILE A 132 5.56 -8.08 -4.93
C ILE A 132 4.74 -8.30 -6.21
N GLU A 133 4.06 -9.42 -6.35
CA GLU A 133 3.13 -9.74 -7.43
C GLU A 133 1.91 -8.83 -7.42
#